data_5eb3aa90992c40d8a64b95096e7c4968
#
_entry.id   5eb3aa90992c40d8a64b95096e7c4968
#
_cell.length_a   1.000
_cell.length_b   1.000
_cell.length_c   1.000
_cell.angle_alpha   90.00
_cell.angle_beta   90.00
_cell.angle_gamma   90.00
#
_symmetry.space_group_name_H-M   'P 1'
#
loop_
_entity.id
_entity.type
_entity.pdbx_description
1 polymer ?
#
loop_
_entity_poly.entity_id
_entity_poly.type
_entity_poly.pdbx_seq_one_letter_code
_entity_poly.pdbx_strand_id
1 'polypeptide(L)'
;NYAVLPKETGDIMQYKVLALDLDGTLTNNAKVITPRTKAALQAAADRGVRIVLASGRPTVGIEPLAKELELDRRGGCILSYNGGKIIDCKTGETLVQHEFPPELIDPVCTFARYWNVMPLTYDAKGIVTEDAANPYVGEEARINKIPARQVENLPAEIQWPINKLLLVGDPVDMPHVEELMQQKFAGKLSIYRSAPFFIETMPLGVEKSASLALLLKNMGLGPENLMACGDGWNDLPMIRYAGMGVAMGNAVPEVKQAAKYVTADNEHDGVGLAVEKFILEDPQ
;
A
#
# COMPACT_ATOMS: atom_id res chain seq x y z
N ASN A 1 -7.18 48.55 28.60
CA ASN A 1 -5.99 48.08 27.90
C ASN A 1 -5.99 46.55 27.95
N TYR A 2 -6.62 45.93 26.99
CA TYR A 2 -6.45 44.50 26.73
C TYR A 2 -5.22 44.36 25.84
N ALA A 3 -4.15 43.80 26.38
CA ALA A 3 -3.00 43.41 25.60
C ALA A 3 -3.42 42.28 24.67
N VAL A 4 -3.42 42.55 23.35
CA VAL A 4 -3.53 41.54 22.30
C VAL A 4 -2.23 40.75 22.33
N LEU A 5 -2.30 39.51 22.81
CA LEU A 5 -1.19 38.58 22.66
C LEU A 5 -0.91 38.39 21.15
N PRO A 6 0.36 38.40 20.73
CA PRO A 6 0.69 38.14 19.34
C PRO A 6 0.25 36.72 19.01
N LYS A 7 -0.54 36.57 17.91
CA LYS A 7 -0.74 35.27 17.29
C LYS A 7 0.64 34.75 16.93
N GLU A 8 1.02 33.62 17.50
CA GLU A 8 2.14 32.84 17.01
C GLU A 8 1.79 32.42 15.56
N THR A 9 2.26 33.19 14.59
CA THR A 9 2.32 32.80 13.17
C THR A 9 3.53 31.90 13.00
N GLY A 10 3.54 30.75 13.65
CA GLY A 10 4.35 29.63 13.19
C GLY A 10 3.72 29.14 11.91
N ASP A 11 4.47 29.09 10.82
CA ASP A 11 4.05 28.51 9.54
C ASP A 11 3.47 27.11 9.80
N ILE A 12 2.13 27.03 9.85
CA ILE A 12 1.45 25.75 10.05
C ILE A 12 1.51 25.04 8.70
N MET A 13 2.50 24.16 8.57
CA MET A 13 2.62 23.28 7.42
C MET A 13 1.28 22.58 7.19
N GLN A 14 0.68 22.80 6.01
CA GLN A 14 -0.66 22.32 5.67
C GLN A 14 -0.72 20.79 5.65
N TYR A 15 0.27 20.14 5.01
CA TYR A 15 0.29 18.69 4.89
C TYR A 15 1.19 18.06 5.96
N LYS A 16 0.58 17.28 6.86
CA LYS A 16 1.25 16.57 7.96
C LYS A 16 1.55 15.12 7.64
N VAL A 17 0.84 14.56 6.66
CA VAL A 17 0.97 13.18 6.21
C VAL A 17 1.11 13.17 4.69
N LEU A 18 2.09 12.39 4.20
CA LEU A 18 2.34 12.15 2.79
C LEU A 18 2.20 10.65 2.51
N ALA A 19 1.15 10.25 1.81
CA ALA A 19 0.94 8.88 1.38
C ALA A 19 1.43 8.68 -0.06
N LEU A 20 2.26 7.66 -0.26
CA LEU A 20 2.91 7.37 -1.54
C LEU A 20 2.62 5.93 -1.95
N ASP A 21 2.02 5.74 -3.12
CA ASP A 21 2.09 4.45 -3.78
C ASP A 21 3.55 4.15 -4.20
N LEU A 22 3.87 2.89 -4.48
CA LEU A 22 5.24 2.45 -4.76
C LEU A 22 5.50 2.27 -6.24
N ASP A 23 4.80 1.31 -6.85
CA ASP A 23 5.09 0.84 -8.20
C ASP A 23 4.47 1.75 -9.25
N GLY A 24 5.30 2.46 -10.02
CA GLY A 24 4.83 3.50 -10.95
C GLY A 24 4.65 4.87 -10.30
N THR A 25 4.90 5.00 -9.01
CA THR A 25 4.81 6.25 -8.25
C THR A 25 6.13 6.60 -7.60
N LEU A 26 6.45 6.01 -6.44
CA LEU A 26 7.67 6.31 -5.70
C LEU A 26 8.92 5.75 -6.40
N THR A 27 8.81 4.54 -6.96
CA THR A 27 9.92 3.88 -7.64
C THR A 27 9.80 4.00 -9.15
N ASN A 28 10.94 4.16 -9.81
CA ASN A 28 11.04 4.12 -11.26
C ASN A 28 10.88 2.68 -11.80
N ASN A 29 10.98 2.49 -13.12
CA ASN A 29 10.82 1.17 -13.75
C ASN A 29 11.93 0.18 -13.34
N ALA A 30 13.10 0.68 -12.89
CA ALA A 30 14.15 -0.14 -12.29
C ALA A 30 13.89 -0.51 -10.82
N LYS A 31 12.72 -0.11 -10.26
CA LYS A 31 12.33 -0.33 -8.86
C LYS A 31 13.28 0.32 -7.84
N VAL A 32 13.74 1.53 -8.18
CA VAL A 32 14.67 2.34 -7.37
C VAL A 32 14.03 3.70 -7.07
N ILE A 33 14.25 4.22 -5.86
CA ILE A 33 13.95 5.61 -5.52
C ILE A 33 15.08 6.48 -6.05
N THR A 34 14.75 7.47 -6.87
CA THR A 34 15.77 8.37 -7.43
C THR A 34 16.41 9.24 -6.34
N PRO A 35 17.67 9.67 -6.51
CA PRO A 35 18.35 10.49 -5.50
C PRO A 35 17.62 11.79 -5.16
N ARG A 36 17.01 12.47 -6.15
CA ARG A 36 16.24 13.70 -5.93
C ARG A 36 14.98 13.43 -5.11
N THR A 37 14.20 12.43 -5.50
CA THR A 37 12.99 12.04 -4.76
C THR A 37 13.34 11.64 -3.33
N LYS A 38 14.39 10.85 -3.12
CA LYS A 38 14.87 10.48 -1.80
C LYS A 38 15.22 11.69 -0.94
N ALA A 39 15.99 12.64 -1.48
CA ALA A 39 16.37 13.86 -0.77
C ALA A 39 15.15 14.72 -0.38
N ALA A 40 14.18 14.88 -1.31
CA ALA A 40 12.95 15.62 -1.04
C ALA A 40 12.11 14.96 0.08
N LEU A 41 11.99 13.64 0.07
CA LEU A 41 11.26 12.90 1.11
C LEU A 41 11.94 12.99 2.48
N GLN A 42 13.26 12.90 2.52
CA GLN A 42 14.01 13.05 3.77
C GLN A 42 13.86 14.48 4.33
N ALA A 43 13.92 15.49 3.48
CA ALA A 43 13.70 16.88 3.88
C ALA A 43 12.26 17.11 4.39
N ALA A 44 11.26 16.51 3.77
CA ALA A 44 9.88 16.56 4.25
C ALA A 44 9.73 15.89 5.62
N ALA A 45 10.33 14.71 5.81
CA ALA A 45 10.34 14.02 7.10
C ALA A 45 11.05 14.83 8.20
N ASP A 46 12.15 15.51 7.87
CA ASP A 46 12.88 16.40 8.80
C ASP A 46 12.05 17.63 9.21
N ARG A 47 11.09 18.06 8.37
CA ARG A 47 10.07 19.07 8.71
C ARG A 47 8.89 18.50 9.51
N GLY A 48 8.90 17.21 9.85
CA GLY A 48 7.86 16.56 10.66
C GLY A 48 6.69 15.99 9.84
N VAL A 49 6.79 15.89 8.51
CA VAL A 49 5.80 15.19 7.68
C VAL A 49 5.94 13.69 7.89
N ARG A 50 4.85 13.02 8.24
CA ARG A 50 4.82 11.57 8.35
C ARG A 50 4.64 10.94 6.97
N ILE A 51 5.65 10.22 6.51
CA ILE A 51 5.62 9.50 5.23
C ILE A 51 4.94 8.15 5.44
N VAL A 52 3.98 7.82 4.57
CA VAL A 52 3.26 6.53 4.53
C VAL A 52 3.52 5.88 3.19
N LEU A 53 4.23 4.76 3.19
CA LEU A 53 4.41 3.91 2.01
C LEU A 53 3.17 3.03 1.83
N ALA A 54 2.34 3.31 0.83
CA ALA A 54 1.02 2.72 0.67
C ALA A 54 0.96 1.81 -0.57
N SER A 55 0.97 0.49 -0.38
CA SER A 55 1.06 -0.48 -1.48
C SER A 55 0.15 -1.70 -1.29
N GLY A 56 -0.14 -2.38 -2.41
CA GLY A 56 -0.73 -3.73 -2.41
C GLY A 56 0.24 -4.83 -1.96
N ARG A 57 1.55 -4.52 -1.91
CA ARG A 57 2.58 -5.47 -1.49
C ARG A 57 2.39 -5.91 -0.03
N PRO A 58 2.89 -7.11 0.34
CA PRO A 58 3.01 -7.52 1.75
C PRO A 58 3.99 -6.60 2.49
N THR A 59 3.83 -6.49 3.81
CA THR A 59 4.67 -5.63 4.66
C THR A 59 6.16 -5.87 4.42
N VAL A 60 6.59 -7.14 4.43
CA VAL A 60 7.98 -7.56 4.21
C VAL A 60 8.53 -7.12 2.85
N GLY A 61 7.68 -6.95 1.83
CA GLY A 61 8.07 -6.46 0.50
C GLY A 61 8.23 -4.93 0.42
N ILE A 62 7.76 -4.19 1.44
CA ILE A 62 7.86 -2.72 1.53
C ILE A 62 9.02 -2.28 2.44
N GLU A 63 9.34 -3.07 3.45
CA GLU A 63 10.37 -2.78 4.46
C GLU A 63 11.72 -2.29 3.90
N PRO A 64 12.26 -2.86 2.79
CA PRO A 64 13.51 -2.37 2.23
C PRO A 64 13.47 -0.90 1.82
N LEU A 65 12.34 -0.44 1.23
CA LEU A 65 12.15 0.96 0.84
C LEU A 65 11.97 1.87 2.07
N ALA A 66 11.26 1.40 3.09
CA ALA A 66 11.12 2.13 4.36
C ALA A 66 12.49 2.32 5.04
N LYS A 67 13.34 1.32 5.04
CA LYS A 67 14.74 1.40 5.54
C LYS A 67 15.60 2.33 4.69
N GLU A 68 15.47 2.28 3.37
CA GLU A 68 16.18 3.17 2.47
C GLU A 68 15.86 4.65 2.73
N LEU A 69 14.60 4.96 3.08
CA LEU A 69 14.15 6.29 3.46
C LEU A 69 14.38 6.63 4.94
N GLU A 70 14.96 5.70 5.72
CA GLU A 70 15.23 5.85 7.16
C GLU A 70 13.97 6.14 7.99
N LEU A 71 12.82 5.55 7.60
CA LEU A 71 11.53 5.81 8.27
C LEU A 71 11.48 5.26 9.70
N ASP A 72 12.34 4.30 10.04
CA ASP A 72 12.57 3.81 11.41
C ASP A 72 13.16 4.89 12.33
N ARG A 73 13.94 5.81 11.81
CA ARG A 73 14.56 6.93 12.56
C ARG A 73 13.75 8.22 12.45
N ARG A 74 13.30 8.56 11.22
CA ARG A 74 12.59 9.82 10.91
C ARG A 74 11.13 9.79 11.29
N GLY A 75 10.58 8.60 11.52
CA GLY A 75 9.14 8.38 11.69
C GLY A 75 8.43 8.27 10.35
N GLY A 76 7.61 7.26 10.21
CA GLY A 76 6.83 6.97 9.03
C GLY A 76 6.03 5.70 9.23
N CYS A 77 5.25 5.31 8.24
CA CYS A 77 4.42 4.12 8.30
C CYS A 77 4.54 3.30 7.02
N ILE A 78 4.33 2.01 7.14
CA ILE A 78 4.04 1.10 6.03
C ILE A 78 2.55 0.79 6.05
N LEU A 79 1.85 1.11 4.96
CA LEU A 79 0.49 0.68 4.67
C LEU A 79 0.58 -0.42 3.61
N SER A 80 0.40 -1.66 4.02
CA SER A 80 0.50 -2.86 3.19
C SER A 80 -0.87 -3.46 2.86
N TYR A 81 -0.88 -4.39 1.91
CA TYR A 81 -2.09 -5.11 1.49
C TYR A 81 -3.24 -4.17 1.09
N ASN A 82 -2.95 -3.09 0.34
CA ASN A 82 -3.95 -2.08 -0.08
C ASN A 82 -4.76 -1.47 1.09
N GLY A 83 -4.19 -1.38 2.28
CA GLY A 83 -4.85 -0.90 3.49
C GLY A 83 -5.14 -1.99 4.52
N GLY A 84 -4.79 -3.24 4.23
CA GLY A 84 -4.99 -4.35 5.18
C GLY A 84 -4.26 -4.16 6.50
N LYS A 85 -3.12 -3.47 6.50
CA LYS A 85 -2.30 -3.24 7.69
C LYS A 85 -1.53 -1.93 7.63
N ILE A 86 -1.45 -1.22 8.75
CA ILE A 86 -0.53 -0.08 8.93
C ILE A 86 0.38 -0.36 10.11
N ILE A 87 1.69 -0.23 9.89
CA ILE A 87 2.73 -0.37 10.92
C ILE A 87 3.49 0.93 11.04
N ASP A 88 3.73 1.39 12.27
CA ASP A 88 4.68 2.45 12.59
C ASP A 88 6.10 1.93 12.44
N CYS A 89 6.90 2.55 11.56
CA CYS A 89 8.26 2.07 11.27
C CYS A 89 9.23 2.25 12.45
N LYS A 90 8.97 3.21 13.34
CA LYS A 90 9.85 3.53 14.46
C LYS A 90 9.64 2.57 15.64
N THR A 91 8.39 2.24 15.93
CA THR A 91 8.02 1.42 17.10
C THR A 91 7.78 -0.04 16.73
N GLY A 92 7.49 -0.33 15.45
CA GLY A 92 7.01 -1.64 14.98
C GLY A 92 5.57 -1.94 15.39
N GLU A 93 4.86 -0.97 15.98
CA GLU A 93 3.48 -1.14 16.42
C GLU A 93 2.53 -1.20 15.22
N THR A 94 1.57 -2.12 15.29
CA THR A 94 0.48 -2.19 14.33
C THR A 94 -0.61 -1.17 14.69
N LEU A 95 -0.76 -0.12 13.87
CA LEU A 95 -1.72 0.96 14.09
C LEU A 95 -3.11 0.64 13.53
N VAL A 96 -3.16 -0.12 12.43
CA VAL A 96 -4.39 -0.58 11.77
C VAL A 96 -4.19 -2.03 11.32
N GLN A 97 -5.16 -2.88 11.56
CA GLN A 97 -5.17 -4.28 11.14
C GLN A 97 -6.57 -4.67 10.69
N HIS A 98 -6.69 -5.13 9.45
CA HIS A 98 -7.86 -5.80 8.90
C HIS A 98 -7.51 -7.27 8.69
N GLU A 99 -7.96 -8.11 9.60
CA GLU A 99 -7.68 -9.55 9.55
C GLU A 99 -8.57 -10.25 8.53
N PHE A 100 -7.99 -11.15 7.77
CA PHE A 100 -8.75 -12.08 6.94
C PHE A 100 -9.59 -12.98 7.85
N PRO A 101 -10.90 -13.20 7.55
CA PRO A 101 -11.75 -14.02 8.40
C PRO A 101 -11.17 -15.44 8.56
N PRO A 102 -10.77 -15.86 9.80
CA PRO A 102 -10.11 -17.13 10.01
C PRO A 102 -10.94 -18.34 9.53
N GLU A 103 -12.26 -18.26 9.67
CA GLU A 103 -13.20 -19.29 9.23
C GLU A 103 -13.29 -19.44 7.71
N LEU A 104 -12.75 -18.49 6.93
CA LEU A 104 -12.73 -18.55 5.48
C LEU A 104 -11.38 -19.03 4.90
N ILE A 105 -10.34 -19.20 5.73
CA ILE A 105 -9.01 -19.64 5.28
C ILE A 105 -9.11 -21.03 4.63
N ASP A 106 -9.62 -22.02 5.35
CA ASP A 106 -9.76 -23.39 4.83
C ASP A 106 -10.75 -23.49 3.66
N PRO A 107 -11.94 -22.87 3.69
CA PRO A 107 -12.82 -22.81 2.52
C PRO A 107 -12.19 -22.23 1.26
N VAL A 108 -11.38 -21.16 1.37
CA VAL A 108 -10.68 -20.57 0.23
C VAL A 108 -9.58 -21.49 -0.30
N CYS A 109 -8.77 -22.07 0.59
CA CYS A 109 -7.72 -23.02 0.20
C CYS A 109 -8.30 -24.29 -0.43
N THR A 110 -9.41 -24.82 0.11
CA THR A 110 -10.13 -25.96 -0.47
C THR A 110 -10.68 -25.64 -1.86
N PHE A 111 -11.24 -24.45 -2.04
CA PHE A 111 -11.67 -23.99 -3.36
C PHE A 111 -10.49 -23.90 -4.34
N ALA A 112 -9.37 -23.32 -3.89
CA ALA A 112 -8.18 -23.19 -4.71
C ALA A 112 -7.64 -24.53 -5.21
N ARG A 113 -7.54 -25.53 -4.31
CA ARG A 113 -7.13 -26.90 -4.68
C ARG A 113 -8.06 -27.53 -5.69
N TYR A 114 -9.38 -27.36 -5.53
CA TYR A 114 -10.38 -27.93 -6.46
C TYR A 114 -10.22 -27.37 -7.88
N TRP A 115 -9.90 -26.07 -8.00
CA TRP A 115 -9.74 -25.39 -9.29
C TRP A 115 -8.27 -25.36 -9.78
N ASN A 116 -7.39 -26.14 -9.14
CA ASN A 116 -5.96 -26.24 -9.49
C ASN A 116 -5.23 -24.88 -9.54
N VAL A 117 -5.60 -23.99 -8.64
CA VAL A 117 -4.86 -22.73 -8.39
C VAL A 117 -4.19 -22.81 -7.03
N MET A 118 -3.01 -22.18 -6.89
CA MET A 118 -2.19 -22.28 -5.68
C MET A 118 -2.50 -21.13 -4.72
N PRO A 119 -2.94 -21.42 -3.48
CA PRO A 119 -3.09 -20.40 -2.45
C PRO A 119 -1.74 -20.11 -1.79
N LEU A 120 -1.52 -18.84 -1.48
CA LEU A 120 -0.39 -18.39 -0.67
C LEU A 120 -0.81 -17.26 0.26
N THR A 121 -0.05 -17.10 1.33
CA THR A 121 -0.12 -15.94 2.23
C THR A 121 1.29 -15.53 2.64
N TYR A 122 1.41 -14.67 3.64
CA TYR A 122 2.70 -14.11 4.05
C TYR A 122 2.86 -14.19 5.57
N ASP A 123 4.10 -14.40 5.99
CA ASP A 123 4.54 -14.18 7.36
C ASP A 123 5.63 -13.10 7.40
N ALA A 124 6.29 -12.93 8.53
CA ALA A 124 7.38 -11.95 8.70
C ALA A 124 8.64 -12.29 7.86
N LYS A 125 8.73 -13.49 7.29
CA LYS A 125 9.92 -13.96 6.53
C LYS A 125 9.68 -13.96 5.03
N GLY A 126 8.41 -14.03 4.57
CA GLY A 126 8.09 -14.07 3.15
C GLY A 126 6.79 -14.82 2.85
N ILE A 127 6.75 -15.47 1.70
CA ILE A 127 5.60 -16.23 1.22
C ILE A 127 5.52 -17.59 1.92
N VAL A 128 4.30 -17.99 2.26
CA VAL A 128 3.96 -19.33 2.78
C VAL A 128 2.94 -19.95 1.84
N THR A 129 3.24 -21.15 1.32
CA THR A 129 2.42 -21.85 0.31
C THR A 129 2.59 -23.36 0.38
N GLU A 130 1.73 -24.12 -0.27
CA GLU A 130 1.83 -25.59 -0.35
C GLU A 130 2.77 -26.07 -1.49
N ASP A 131 3.10 -25.20 -2.46
CA ASP A 131 4.07 -25.49 -3.52
C ASP A 131 4.92 -24.25 -3.82
N ALA A 132 6.10 -24.18 -3.22
CA ALA A 132 7.05 -23.11 -3.43
C ALA A 132 7.77 -23.17 -4.80
N ALA A 133 7.67 -24.30 -5.52
CA ALA A 133 8.22 -24.46 -6.85
C ALA A 133 7.27 -24.00 -7.96
N ASN A 134 6.03 -23.67 -7.63
CA ASN A 134 5.04 -23.16 -8.59
C ASN A 134 5.57 -21.87 -9.25
N PRO A 135 5.56 -21.78 -10.61
CA PRO A 135 6.15 -20.65 -11.33
C PRO A 135 5.51 -19.30 -10.97
N TYR A 136 4.21 -19.26 -10.66
CA TYR A 136 3.50 -18.03 -10.31
C TYR A 136 3.75 -17.62 -8.84
N VAL A 137 4.04 -18.57 -7.94
CA VAL A 137 4.60 -18.28 -6.62
C VAL A 137 6.00 -17.67 -6.77
N GLY A 138 6.81 -18.22 -7.68
CA GLY A 138 8.12 -17.65 -8.03
C GLY A 138 8.03 -16.22 -8.56
N GLU A 139 6.99 -15.90 -9.33
CA GLU A 139 6.77 -14.53 -9.83
C GLU A 139 6.43 -13.57 -8.69
N GLU A 140 5.56 -13.94 -7.75
CA GLU A 140 5.25 -13.13 -6.56
C GLU A 140 6.50 -12.92 -5.70
N ALA A 141 7.31 -13.97 -5.49
CA ALA A 141 8.57 -13.88 -4.77
C ALA A 141 9.56 -12.92 -5.46
N ARG A 142 9.64 -12.96 -6.80
CA ARG A 142 10.48 -12.07 -7.60
C ARG A 142 10.03 -10.61 -7.52
N ILE A 143 8.73 -10.35 -7.65
CA ILE A 143 8.15 -8.99 -7.61
C ILE A 143 8.44 -8.32 -6.27
N ASN A 144 8.25 -9.06 -5.17
CA ASN A 144 8.44 -8.53 -3.82
C ASN A 144 9.87 -8.67 -3.29
N LYS A 145 10.74 -9.41 -3.99
CA LYS A 145 12.11 -9.75 -3.55
C LYS A 145 12.14 -10.45 -2.19
N ILE A 146 11.21 -11.36 -1.97
CA ILE A 146 11.06 -12.13 -0.73
C ILE A 146 11.12 -13.64 -1.02
N PRO A 147 11.60 -14.47 -0.06
CA PRO A 147 11.63 -15.92 -0.22
C PRO A 147 10.23 -16.54 -0.14
N ALA A 148 10.07 -17.73 -0.68
CA ALA A 148 8.90 -18.57 -0.49
C ALA A 148 9.30 -19.83 0.30
N ARG A 149 8.49 -20.22 1.29
CA ARG A 149 8.63 -21.48 2.00
C ARG A 149 7.43 -22.38 1.76
N GLN A 150 7.72 -23.68 1.66
CA GLN A 150 6.69 -24.69 1.46
C GLN A 150 6.21 -25.28 2.78
N VAL A 151 4.91 -25.55 2.86
CA VAL A 151 4.25 -26.24 3.98
C VAL A 151 3.35 -27.35 3.43
N GLU A 152 3.00 -28.35 4.26
CA GLU A 152 2.14 -29.44 3.82
C GLU A 152 0.68 -29.03 3.72
N ASN A 153 0.19 -28.19 4.65
CA ASN A 153 -1.19 -27.75 4.73
C ASN A 153 -1.22 -26.29 5.17
N LEU A 154 -1.54 -25.40 4.23
CA LEU A 154 -1.52 -23.96 4.48
C LEU A 154 -2.51 -23.53 5.58
N PRO A 155 -3.80 -23.95 5.60
CA PRO A 155 -4.72 -23.62 6.68
C PRO A 155 -4.25 -24.06 8.07
N ALA A 156 -3.66 -25.25 8.18
CA ALA A 156 -3.15 -25.76 9.45
C ALA A 156 -1.90 -25.03 9.94
N GLU A 157 -1.08 -24.55 9.00
CA GLU A 157 0.14 -23.80 9.31
C GLU A 157 -0.15 -22.40 9.83
N ILE A 158 -1.22 -21.73 9.35
CA ILE A 158 -1.54 -20.35 9.71
C ILE A 158 -2.00 -20.28 11.16
N GLN A 159 -1.10 -19.81 12.05
CA GLN A 159 -1.36 -19.58 13.47
C GLN A 159 -1.21 -18.10 13.84
N TRP A 160 -1.20 -17.22 12.86
CA TRP A 160 -1.07 -15.77 13.01
C TRP A 160 -2.17 -15.06 12.20
N PRO A 161 -2.53 -13.80 12.54
CA PRO A 161 -3.45 -13.02 11.75
C PRO A 161 -2.88 -12.76 10.36
N ILE A 162 -3.60 -13.14 9.31
CA ILE A 162 -3.25 -12.82 7.92
C ILE A 162 -4.14 -11.69 7.40
N ASN A 163 -3.68 -10.97 6.39
CA ASN A 163 -4.42 -9.86 5.79
C ASN A 163 -5.04 -10.24 4.43
N LYS A 164 -4.45 -11.22 3.74
CA LYS A 164 -4.96 -11.72 2.47
C LYS A 164 -4.53 -13.16 2.21
N LEU A 165 -5.28 -13.84 1.36
CA LEU A 165 -4.83 -14.98 0.60
C LEU A 165 -4.72 -14.56 -0.87
N LEU A 166 -3.58 -14.84 -1.51
CA LEU A 166 -3.38 -14.66 -2.93
C LEU A 166 -3.53 -16.03 -3.61
N LEU A 167 -4.37 -16.12 -4.64
CA LEU A 167 -4.44 -17.31 -5.49
C LEU A 167 -3.65 -17.06 -6.75
N VAL A 168 -2.78 -18.00 -7.10
CA VAL A 168 -1.94 -17.89 -8.29
C VAL A 168 -2.16 -19.09 -9.22
N GLY A 169 -2.15 -18.86 -10.52
CA GLY A 169 -2.42 -19.91 -11.51
C GLY A 169 -2.28 -19.47 -12.96
N ASP A 170 -2.62 -20.37 -13.88
CA ASP A 170 -2.54 -20.11 -15.31
C ASP A 170 -3.47 -18.94 -15.72
N PRO A 171 -2.94 -17.91 -16.42
CA PRO A 171 -3.74 -16.76 -16.87
C PRO A 171 -4.98 -17.11 -17.69
N VAL A 172 -4.99 -18.27 -18.34
CA VAL A 172 -6.12 -18.73 -19.14
C VAL A 172 -7.32 -19.10 -18.26
N ASP A 173 -7.06 -19.71 -17.10
CA ASP A 173 -8.11 -20.21 -16.20
C ASP A 173 -8.56 -19.14 -15.19
N MET A 174 -7.68 -18.20 -14.85
CA MET A 174 -7.92 -17.24 -13.77
C MET A 174 -9.17 -16.37 -13.92
N PRO A 175 -9.61 -15.91 -15.11
CA PRO A 175 -10.86 -15.18 -15.25
C PRO A 175 -12.08 -15.97 -14.79
N HIS A 176 -12.13 -17.26 -15.14
CA HIS A 176 -13.22 -18.16 -14.74
C HIS A 176 -13.18 -18.46 -13.24
N VAL A 177 -11.99 -18.72 -12.70
CA VAL A 177 -11.80 -18.96 -11.26
C VAL A 177 -12.22 -17.74 -10.45
N GLU A 178 -11.88 -16.54 -10.89
CA GLU A 178 -12.29 -15.28 -10.26
C GLU A 178 -13.82 -15.16 -10.17
N GLU A 179 -14.52 -15.39 -11.28
CA GLU A 179 -15.99 -15.31 -11.33
C GLU A 179 -16.63 -16.29 -10.34
N LEU A 180 -16.18 -17.54 -10.32
CA LEU A 180 -16.69 -18.56 -9.40
C LEU A 180 -16.40 -18.24 -7.94
N MET A 181 -15.22 -17.68 -7.65
CA MET A 181 -14.88 -17.21 -6.29
C MET A 181 -15.77 -16.05 -5.85
N GLN A 182 -15.97 -15.07 -6.74
CA GLN A 182 -16.85 -13.93 -6.46
C GLN A 182 -18.28 -14.39 -6.14
N GLN A 183 -18.79 -15.38 -6.87
CA GLN A 183 -20.10 -15.97 -6.59
C GLN A 183 -20.13 -16.69 -5.24
N LYS A 184 -19.15 -17.56 -4.97
CA LYS A 184 -19.10 -18.41 -3.77
C LYS A 184 -18.92 -17.60 -2.48
N PHE A 185 -18.10 -16.57 -2.53
CA PHE A 185 -17.75 -15.75 -1.36
C PHE A 185 -18.37 -14.34 -1.41
N ALA A 186 -19.45 -14.18 -2.19
CA ALA A 186 -20.19 -12.92 -2.29
C ALA A 186 -20.59 -12.38 -0.91
N GLY A 187 -20.34 -11.10 -0.67
CA GLY A 187 -20.63 -10.43 0.60
C GLY A 187 -19.78 -10.88 1.79
N LYS A 188 -18.75 -11.71 1.57
CA LYS A 188 -17.82 -12.18 2.61
C LYS A 188 -16.38 -11.69 2.38
N LEU A 189 -15.94 -11.66 1.13
CA LEU A 189 -14.58 -11.27 0.74
C LEU A 189 -14.62 -10.31 -0.45
N SER A 190 -13.62 -9.45 -0.51
CA SER A 190 -13.26 -8.68 -1.70
C SER A 190 -12.37 -9.55 -2.58
N ILE A 191 -12.76 -9.80 -3.84
CA ILE A 191 -12.09 -10.70 -4.76
C ILE A 191 -11.95 -10.01 -6.11
N TYR A 192 -10.70 -9.88 -6.58
CA TYR A 192 -10.39 -9.26 -7.86
C TYR A 192 -9.01 -9.71 -8.38
N ARG A 193 -8.80 -9.64 -9.69
CA ARG A 193 -7.49 -9.89 -10.27
C ARG A 193 -6.62 -8.63 -10.24
N SER A 194 -5.41 -8.78 -9.70
CA SER A 194 -4.37 -7.74 -9.72
C SER A 194 -3.36 -7.93 -10.85
N ALA A 195 -3.26 -9.15 -11.38
CA ALA A 195 -2.49 -9.52 -12.57
C ALA A 195 -3.19 -10.67 -13.30
N PRO A 196 -2.84 -10.97 -14.55
CA PRO A 196 -3.44 -12.08 -15.28
C PRO A 196 -3.42 -13.42 -14.53
N PHE A 197 -2.41 -13.64 -13.70
CA PHE A 197 -2.14 -14.86 -12.94
C PHE A 197 -2.36 -14.72 -11.42
N PHE A 198 -2.89 -13.59 -10.92
CA PHE A 198 -3.13 -13.31 -9.50
C PHE A 198 -4.57 -12.94 -9.21
N ILE A 199 -5.22 -13.66 -8.29
CA ILE A 199 -6.50 -13.29 -7.68
C ILE A 199 -6.26 -12.92 -6.22
N GLU A 200 -6.51 -11.66 -5.90
CA GLU A 200 -6.51 -11.14 -4.53
C GLU A 200 -7.77 -11.57 -3.81
N THR A 201 -7.64 -12.09 -2.59
CA THR A 201 -8.77 -12.33 -1.70
C THR A 201 -8.51 -11.63 -0.39
N MET A 202 -9.39 -10.69 -0.04
CA MET A 202 -9.20 -9.79 1.09
C MET A 202 -10.48 -9.62 1.89
N PRO A 203 -10.41 -9.16 3.15
CA PRO A 203 -11.59 -8.71 3.88
C PRO A 203 -12.36 -7.63 3.11
N LEU A 204 -13.67 -7.54 3.34
CA LEU A 204 -14.50 -6.50 2.73
C LEU A 204 -14.10 -5.11 3.22
N GLY A 205 -14.19 -4.12 2.33
CA GLY A 205 -14.00 -2.70 2.65
C GLY A 205 -12.54 -2.31 2.92
N VAL A 206 -11.59 -3.18 2.61
CA VAL A 206 -10.16 -2.86 2.72
C VAL A 206 -9.73 -2.08 1.48
N GLU A 207 -9.36 -0.82 1.68
CA GLU A 207 -8.78 0.06 0.67
C GLU A 207 -7.85 1.10 1.32
N LYS A 208 -6.90 1.63 0.53
CA LYS A 208 -5.89 2.58 1.03
C LYS A 208 -6.50 3.78 1.74
N SER A 209 -7.57 4.35 1.18
CA SER A 209 -8.23 5.54 1.73
C SER A 209 -8.87 5.30 3.10
N ALA A 210 -9.54 4.17 3.29
CA ALA A 210 -10.20 3.85 4.56
C ALA A 210 -9.18 3.72 5.69
N SER A 211 -8.06 3.05 5.45
CA SER A 211 -6.99 2.89 6.44
C SER A 211 -6.22 4.19 6.70
N LEU A 212 -6.00 5.03 5.68
CA LEU A 212 -5.45 6.38 5.85
C LEU A 212 -6.38 7.26 6.69
N ALA A 213 -7.70 7.17 6.50
CA ALA A 213 -8.67 7.90 7.31
C ALA A 213 -8.58 7.50 8.80
N LEU A 214 -8.42 6.21 9.11
CA LEU A 214 -8.20 5.74 10.49
C LEU A 214 -6.88 6.25 11.06
N LEU A 215 -5.81 6.21 10.28
CA LEU A 215 -4.50 6.75 10.70
C LEU A 215 -4.60 8.23 11.02
N LEU A 216 -5.18 9.04 10.14
CA LEU A 216 -5.36 10.49 10.35
C LEU A 216 -6.20 10.76 11.58
N LYS A 217 -7.32 10.05 11.75
CA LYS A 217 -8.18 10.20 12.93
C LYS A 217 -7.41 9.92 14.23
N ASN A 218 -6.58 8.87 14.26
CA ASN A 218 -5.75 8.55 15.43
C ASN A 218 -4.69 9.63 15.72
N MET A 219 -4.29 10.39 14.71
CA MET A 219 -3.37 11.52 14.85
C MET A 219 -4.09 12.86 15.15
N GLY A 220 -5.43 12.89 15.23
CA GLY A 220 -6.21 14.12 15.37
C GLY A 220 -6.18 15.02 14.13
N LEU A 221 -5.99 14.42 12.94
CA LEU A 221 -5.88 15.07 11.64
C LEU A 221 -7.08 14.72 10.73
N GLY A 222 -7.30 15.56 9.71
CA GLY A 222 -8.29 15.35 8.68
C GLY A 222 -7.67 15.17 7.28
N PRO A 223 -8.50 14.91 6.27
CA PRO A 223 -8.03 14.75 4.89
C PRO A 223 -7.29 15.98 4.35
N GLU A 224 -7.60 17.18 4.83
CA GLU A 224 -6.92 18.44 4.49
C GLU A 224 -5.43 18.46 4.84
N ASN A 225 -5.01 17.61 5.80
CA ASN A 225 -3.62 17.43 6.20
C ASN A 225 -2.88 16.34 5.43
N LEU A 226 -3.56 15.66 4.51
CA LEU A 226 -3.03 14.57 3.70
C LEU A 226 -2.69 15.06 2.29
N MET A 227 -1.45 14.82 1.87
CA MET A 227 -1.05 14.76 0.47
C MET A 227 -0.89 13.30 0.07
N ALA A 228 -1.38 12.90 -1.10
CA ALA A 228 -1.26 11.53 -1.60
C ALA A 228 -0.82 11.51 -3.05
N CYS A 229 0.14 10.64 -3.41
CA CYS A 229 0.59 10.43 -4.78
C CYS A 229 0.29 8.99 -5.21
N GLY A 230 -0.17 8.82 -6.46
CA GLY A 230 -0.51 7.51 -7.01
C GLY A 230 -0.66 7.54 -8.53
N ASP A 231 -0.75 6.35 -9.14
CA ASP A 231 -0.86 6.20 -10.59
C ASP A 231 -1.92 5.19 -11.03
N GLY A 232 -2.28 4.22 -10.19
CA GLY A 232 -3.19 3.13 -10.50
C GLY A 232 -4.62 3.29 -9.97
N TRP A 233 -5.52 2.41 -10.43
CA TRP A 233 -6.91 2.42 -9.96
C TRP A 233 -7.07 2.16 -8.46
N ASN A 234 -6.17 1.37 -7.86
CA ASN A 234 -6.14 1.12 -6.42
C ASN A 234 -5.76 2.36 -5.61
N ASP A 235 -5.22 3.41 -6.24
CA ASP A 235 -4.89 4.69 -5.63
C ASP A 235 -6.04 5.69 -5.72
N LEU A 236 -6.95 5.50 -6.67
CA LEU A 236 -8.04 6.44 -6.95
C LEU A 236 -8.82 6.85 -5.69
N PRO A 237 -9.19 5.94 -4.77
CA PRO A 237 -9.85 6.32 -3.52
C PRO A 237 -8.99 7.24 -2.65
N MET A 238 -7.68 6.97 -2.49
CA MET A 238 -6.82 7.83 -1.66
C MET A 238 -6.53 9.18 -2.31
N ILE A 239 -6.43 9.24 -3.65
CA ILE A 239 -6.26 10.49 -4.41
C ILE A 239 -7.49 11.40 -4.24
N ARG A 240 -8.69 10.83 -4.27
CA ARG A 240 -9.95 11.57 -4.03
C ARG A 240 -10.11 12.03 -2.60
N TYR A 241 -9.68 11.20 -1.65
CA TYR A 241 -9.81 11.46 -0.22
C TYR A 241 -8.86 12.56 0.26
N ALA A 242 -7.65 12.63 -0.27
CA ALA A 242 -6.60 13.55 0.18
C ALA A 242 -6.95 15.03 -0.05
N GLY A 243 -6.53 15.89 0.88
CA GLY A 243 -6.54 17.35 0.70
C GLY A 243 -5.75 17.79 -0.52
N MET A 244 -4.66 17.09 -0.85
CA MET A 244 -3.90 17.22 -2.09
C MET A 244 -3.68 15.83 -2.70
N GLY A 245 -4.57 15.43 -3.61
CA GLY A 245 -4.37 14.26 -4.46
C GLY A 245 -3.50 14.62 -5.66
N VAL A 246 -2.39 13.92 -5.84
CA VAL A 246 -1.42 14.11 -6.92
C VAL A 246 -1.37 12.86 -7.79
N ALA A 247 -1.68 12.99 -9.06
CA ALA A 247 -1.50 11.94 -10.06
C ALA A 247 -0.09 12.00 -10.66
N MET A 248 0.52 10.85 -10.85
CA MET A 248 1.77 10.75 -11.61
C MET A 248 1.53 11.01 -13.10
N GLY A 249 2.56 11.47 -13.82
CA GLY A 249 2.50 11.70 -15.27
C GLY A 249 2.18 10.42 -16.07
N ASN A 250 2.58 9.26 -15.55
CA ASN A 250 2.26 7.93 -16.10
C ASN A 250 0.93 7.34 -15.58
N ALA A 251 0.20 8.05 -14.72
CA ALA A 251 -1.04 7.55 -14.14
C ALA A 251 -2.14 7.28 -15.19
N VAL A 252 -3.03 6.35 -14.86
CA VAL A 252 -4.22 6.09 -15.68
C VAL A 252 -5.12 7.32 -15.77
N PRO A 253 -5.88 7.50 -16.86
CA PRO A 253 -6.67 8.72 -17.10
C PRO A 253 -7.61 9.07 -15.95
N GLU A 254 -8.23 8.08 -15.32
CA GLU A 254 -9.19 8.27 -14.23
C GLU A 254 -8.53 8.87 -12.98
N VAL A 255 -7.29 8.47 -12.68
CA VAL A 255 -6.51 9.01 -11.56
C VAL A 255 -6.11 10.45 -11.86
N LYS A 256 -5.64 10.75 -13.09
CA LYS A 256 -5.34 12.13 -13.50
C LYS A 256 -6.55 13.05 -13.42
N GLN A 257 -7.72 12.56 -13.83
CA GLN A 257 -8.96 13.34 -13.79
C GLN A 257 -9.43 13.61 -12.35
N ALA A 258 -9.19 12.70 -11.42
CA ALA A 258 -9.58 12.82 -10.03
C ALA A 258 -8.62 13.66 -9.18
N ALA A 259 -7.37 13.79 -9.61
CA ALA A 259 -6.31 14.48 -8.88
C ALA A 259 -6.46 15.99 -8.95
N LYS A 260 -5.99 16.68 -7.90
CA LYS A 260 -5.89 18.15 -7.87
C LYS A 260 -4.66 18.66 -8.60
N TYR A 261 -3.65 17.81 -8.78
CA TYR A 261 -2.41 18.12 -9.48
C TYR A 261 -1.88 16.89 -10.22
N VAL A 262 -1.32 17.11 -11.41
CA VAL A 262 -0.60 16.09 -12.16
C VAL A 262 0.87 16.49 -12.19
N THR A 263 1.72 15.65 -11.61
CA THR A 263 3.18 15.85 -11.59
C THR A 263 3.85 15.15 -12.78
N ALA A 264 5.17 15.15 -12.84
CA ALA A 264 5.94 14.35 -13.80
C ALA A 264 5.72 12.84 -13.55
N ASP A 265 6.18 12.01 -14.47
CA ASP A 265 6.11 10.55 -14.29
C ASP A 265 7.16 10.03 -13.29
N ASN A 266 7.12 8.72 -13.03
CA ASN A 266 8.03 8.07 -12.09
C ASN A 266 9.48 7.95 -12.56
N GLU A 267 9.77 8.17 -13.85
CA GLU A 267 11.12 8.24 -14.39
C GLU A 267 11.73 9.67 -14.28
N HIS A 268 10.89 10.67 -14.06
CA HIS A 268 11.27 12.09 -14.04
C HIS A 268 11.00 12.76 -12.69
N ASP A 269 11.26 12.05 -11.59
CA ASP A 269 11.18 12.56 -10.22
C ASP A 269 9.80 13.12 -9.79
N GLY A 270 8.71 12.61 -10.36
CA GLY A 270 7.38 13.19 -10.15
C GLY A 270 6.98 13.37 -8.70
N VAL A 271 7.29 12.40 -7.82
CA VAL A 271 7.05 12.52 -6.37
C VAL A 271 7.93 13.61 -5.76
N GLY A 272 9.24 13.63 -6.09
CA GLY A 272 10.18 14.63 -5.59
C GLY A 272 9.74 16.04 -5.94
N LEU A 273 9.36 16.29 -7.20
CA LEU A 273 8.85 17.58 -7.68
C LEU A 273 7.58 18.01 -6.96
N ALA A 274 6.65 17.09 -6.72
CA ALA A 274 5.42 17.40 -5.99
C ALA A 274 5.70 17.75 -4.52
N VAL A 275 6.61 17.03 -3.87
CA VAL A 275 7.04 17.29 -2.49
C VAL A 275 7.75 18.65 -2.37
N GLU A 276 8.69 18.95 -3.28
CA GLU A 276 9.36 20.25 -3.35
C GLU A 276 8.32 21.37 -3.43
N LYS A 277 7.36 21.27 -4.35
CA LYS A 277 6.35 22.30 -4.62
C LYS A 277 5.38 22.54 -3.48
N PHE A 278 4.85 21.46 -2.84
CA PHE A 278 3.72 21.57 -1.92
C PHE A 278 4.10 21.45 -0.46
N ILE A 279 5.31 20.96 -0.15
CA ILE A 279 5.77 20.71 1.22
C ILE A 279 7.02 21.51 1.54
N LEU A 280 7.96 21.64 0.59
CA LEU A 280 9.27 22.25 0.87
C LEU A 280 9.36 23.71 0.45
N GLU A 281 8.62 24.16 -0.59
CA GLU A 281 8.53 25.58 -0.91
C GLU A 281 7.78 26.31 0.22
N ASP A 282 8.36 27.39 0.73
CA ASP A 282 7.70 28.25 1.68
C ASP A 282 6.51 28.95 1.01
N PRO A 283 5.34 29.04 1.66
CA PRO A 283 4.21 29.77 1.12
C PRO A 283 4.63 31.24 0.86
N GLN A 284 4.48 31.65 -0.42
CA GLN A 284 4.72 33.05 -0.82
C GLN A 284 3.67 33.99 -0.28
#